data_4f49db974f7525603ccb30dc14af9749
#
_entry.id   4f49db974f7525603ccb30dc14af9749
#
_cell.length_a   1.000
_cell.length_b   1.000
_cell.length_c   1.000
_cell.angle_alpha   90.00
_cell.angle_beta   90.00
_cell.angle_gamma   90.00
#
_symmetry.space_group_name_H-M   'P 1'
#
loop_
_entity.id
_entity.type
_entity.pdbx_description
1 polymer ?
#
loop_
_entity_poly.entity_id
_entity_poly.type
_entity_poly.pdbx_seq_one_letter_code
_entity_poly.pdbx_strand_id
1 'polypeptide(L)'
;IAGHIVMSRGIFDRFLTGLSRIDIRVAWIGWILRLFVWAIRAVLDTAFRIVVLAHRALGREMEFNADRVAVSVSGSDSLVHALHRLGPADEAWQEAVSFSAEELHSGREVKALFALQSLALEHLRRIFDEPDFGKSPKRPEGDASFRVFDAGLAQPPRMWLTHPPNRDRE
;
A
#
# COMPACT_ATOMS: atom_id res chain seq x y z
N ILE A 1 8.94 22.72 -56.24
CA ILE A 1 8.23 22.60 -54.97
C ILE A 1 6.81 22.00 -55.20
N ALA A 2 6.18 22.17 -56.36
CA ALA A 2 4.81 21.66 -56.63
C ALA A 2 4.71 20.14 -56.82
N GLY A 3 5.78 19.43 -57.16
CA GLY A 3 5.76 17.97 -57.45
C GLY A 3 5.61 17.08 -56.20
N HIS A 4 6.07 17.51 -55.03
CA HIS A 4 6.00 16.71 -53.80
C HIS A 4 4.60 16.66 -53.16
N ILE A 5 3.78 17.69 -53.37
CA ILE A 5 2.42 17.78 -52.79
C ILE A 5 1.44 16.85 -53.54
N VAL A 6 1.64 16.62 -54.81
CA VAL A 6 0.77 15.75 -55.61
C VAL A 6 1.03 14.28 -55.31
N MET A 7 2.30 13.91 -55.03
CA MET A 7 2.67 12.52 -54.75
C MET A 7 2.17 12.04 -53.34
N SER A 8 2.08 12.95 -52.35
CA SER A 8 1.56 12.60 -51.04
C SER A 8 0.04 12.37 -51.05
N ARG A 9 -0.72 13.09 -51.85
CA ARG A 9 -2.18 12.86 -52.02
C ARG A 9 -2.50 11.50 -52.57
N GLY A 10 -1.75 11.02 -53.59
CA GLY A 10 -1.99 9.72 -54.20
C GLY A 10 -1.71 8.52 -53.25
N ILE A 11 -0.80 8.66 -52.32
CA ILE A 11 -0.52 7.63 -51.32
C ILE A 11 -1.62 7.63 -50.22
N PHE A 12 -2.08 8.80 -49.80
CA PHE A 12 -3.17 8.94 -48.83
C PHE A 12 -4.50 8.44 -49.38
N ASP A 13 -4.84 8.74 -50.63
CA ASP A 13 -6.06 8.25 -51.27
C ASP A 13 -6.03 6.73 -51.50
N ARG A 14 -4.86 6.14 -51.80
CA ARG A 14 -4.71 4.68 -51.88
C ARG A 14 -4.81 4.01 -50.49
N PHE A 15 -4.34 4.67 -49.43
CA PHE A 15 -4.48 4.20 -48.05
C PHE A 15 -5.94 4.25 -47.61
N LEU A 16 -6.64 5.36 -47.89
CA LEU A 16 -8.06 5.53 -47.53
C LEU A 16 -8.96 4.58 -48.36
N THR A 17 -8.68 4.36 -49.63
CA THR A 17 -9.40 3.37 -50.44
C THR A 17 -9.06 1.94 -50.05
N GLY A 18 -7.87 1.66 -49.50
CA GLY A 18 -7.52 0.39 -48.89
C GLY A 18 -8.31 0.13 -47.58
N LEU A 19 -8.46 1.17 -46.74
CA LEU A 19 -9.29 1.08 -45.54
C LEU A 19 -10.78 0.92 -45.82
N SER A 20 -11.32 1.55 -46.87
CA SER A 20 -12.73 1.45 -47.26
C SER A 20 -13.11 0.10 -47.85
N ARG A 21 -12.12 -0.72 -48.23
CA ARG A 21 -12.28 -2.11 -48.66
C ARG A 21 -12.10 -3.13 -47.55
N ILE A 22 -12.02 -2.73 -46.30
CA ILE A 22 -12.13 -3.65 -45.16
C ILE A 22 -13.57 -4.18 -45.22
N ASP A 23 -13.75 -5.31 -45.87
CA ASP A 23 -15.00 -6.01 -46.01
C ASP A 23 -15.66 -6.13 -44.64
N ILE A 24 -16.96 -5.85 -44.53
CA ILE A 24 -17.78 -6.03 -43.33
C ILE A 24 -17.51 -7.40 -42.67
N ARG A 25 -17.14 -8.39 -43.49
CA ARG A 25 -16.74 -9.73 -43.06
C ARG A 25 -15.46 -9.75 -42.22
N VAL A 26 -14.46 -8.90 -42.51
CA VAL A 26 -13.21 -8.79 -41.72
C VAL A 26 -13.44 -8.02 -40.40
N ALA A 27 -14.30 -7.01 -40.45
CA ALA A 27 -14.70 -6.27 -39.25
C ALA A 27 -15.43 -7.18 -38.26
N TRP A 28 -16.22 -8.13 -38.73
CA TRP A 28 -16.95 -9.09 -37.92
C TRP A 28 -16.02 -10.07 -37.16
N ILE A 29 -15.01 -10.58 -37.86
CA ILE A 29 -13.95 -11.44 -37.27
C ILE A 29 -13.18 -10.66 -36.20
N GLY A 30 -12.83 -9.41 -36.49
CA GLY A 30 -12.15 -8.53 -35.49
C GLY A 30 -12.98 -8.30 -34.25
N TRP A 31 -14.30 -8.15 -34.38
CA TRP A 31 -15.19 -7.98 -33.23
C TRP A 31 -15.28 -9.26 -32.38
N ILE A 32 -15.40 -10.43 -32.98
CA ILE A 32 -15.40 -11.72 -32.30
C ILE A 32 -14.09 -11.95 -31.57
N LEU A 33 -12.95 -11.68 -32.22
CA LEU A 33 -11.64 -11.82 -31.60
C LEU A 33 -11.49 -10.89 -30.37
N ARG A 34 -11.96 -9.65 -30.51
CA ARG A 34 -11.97 -8.68 -29.40
C ARG A 34 -12.83 -9.15 -28.22
N LEU A 35 -14.01 -9.71 -28.50
CA LEU A 35 -14.89 -10.27 -27.47
C LEU A 35 -14.22 -11.44 -26.76
N PHE A 36 -13.53 -12.32 -27.51
CA PHE A 36 -12.84 -13.48 -26.97
C PHE A 36 -11.66 -13.05 -26.07
N VAL A 37 -10.86 -12.09 -26.54
CA VAL A 37 -9.76 -11.51 -25.74
C VAL A 37 -10.30 -10.84 -24.48
N TRP A 38 -11.40 -10.10 -24.59
CA TRP A 38 -12.06 -9.48 -23.43
C TRP A 38 -12.55 -10.52 -22.42
N ALA A 39 -13.18 -11.61 -22.88
CA ALA A 39 -13.66 -12.68 -22.02
C ALA A 39 -12.50 -13.38 -21.27
N ILE A 40 -11.42 -13.71 -21.98
CA ILE A 40 -10.22 -14.30 -21.36
C ILE A 40 -9.66 -13.35 -20.31
N ARG A 41 -9.52 -12.06 -20.64
CA ARG A 41 -9.02 -11.06 -19.70
C ARG A 41 -9.90 -10.95 -18.46
N ALA A 42 -11.22 -10.93 -18.61
CA ALA A 42 -12.16 -10.88 -17.50
C ALA A 42 -12.02 -12.09 -16.57
N VAL A 43 -11.85 -13.28 -17.12
CA VAL A 43 -11.61 -14.51 -16.35
C VAL A 43 -10.28 -14.42 -15.59
N LEU A 44 -9.20 -14.01 -16.25
CA LEU A 44 -7.89 -13.87 -15.63
C LEU A 44 -7.89 -12.81 -14.54
N ASP A 45 -8.52 -11.64 -14.76
CA ASP A 45 -8.63 -10.57 -13.76
C ASP A 45 -9.42 -11.06 -12.53
N THR A 46 -10.48 -11.84 -12.74
CA THR A 46 -11.27 -12.42 -11.65
C THR A 46 -10.45 -13.44 -10.86
N ALA A 47 -9.77 -14.36 -11.54
CA ALA A 47 -8.90 -15.34 -10.91
C ALA A 47 -7.78 -14.67 -10.10
N PHE A 48 -7.14 -13.63 -10.66
CA PHE A 48 -6.11 -12.86 -9.97
C PHE A 48 -6.64 -12.18 -8.69
N ARG A 49 -7.84 -11.59 -8.74
CA ARG A 49 -8.48 -11.00 -7.55
C ARG A 49 -8.71 -12.03 -6.45
N ILE A 50 -9.16 -13.22 -6.80
CA ILE A 50 -9.37 -14.32 -5.85
C ILE A 50 -8.04 -14.71 -5.18
N VAL A 51 -6.97 -14.87 -5.99
CA VAL A 51 -5.63 -15.19 -5.47
C VAL A 51 -5.12 -14.11 -4.52
N VAL A 52 -5.27 -12.83 -4.88
CA VAL A 52 -4.87 -11.70 -4.01
C VAL A 52 -5.64 -11.71 -2.70
N LEU A 53 -6.96 -11.96 -2.73
CA LEU A 53 -7.79 -12.06 -1.52
C LEU A 53 -7.35 -13.22 -0.62
N ALA A 54 -7.11 -14.39 -1.21
CA ALA A 54 -6.62 -15.57 -0.48
C ALA A 54 -5.25 -15.33 0.13
N HIS A 55 -4.34 -14.69 -0.61
CA HIS A 55 -3.01 -14.33 -0.11
C HIS A 55 -3.08 -13.37 1.08
N ARG A 56 -3.95 -12.35 1.02
CA ARG A 56 -4.16 -11.43 2.14
C ARG A 56 -4.77 -12.12 3.37
N ALA A 57 -5.71 -13.05 3.15
CA ALA A 57 -6.29 -13.83 4.24
C ALA A 57 -5.23 -14.71 4.93
N LEU A 58 -4.40 -15.39 4.15
CA LEU A 58 -3.29 -16.20 4.66
C LEU A 58 -2.26 -15.34 5.43
N GLY A 59 -1.92 -14.17 4.90
CA GLY A 59 -1.00 -13.22 5.57
C GLY A 59 -1.49 -12.85 6.97
N ARG A 60 -2.78 -12.53 7.13
CA ARG A 60 -3.36 -12.23 8.44
C ARG A 60 -3.32 -13.42 9.41
N GLU A 61 -3.60 -14.63 8.95
CA GLU A 61 -3.48 -15.84 9.78
C GLU A 61 -2.03 -16.10 10.21
N MET A 62 -1.07 -15.86 9.33
CA MET A 62 0.35 -15.97 9.68
C MET A 62 0.75 -14.95 10.74
N GLU A 63 0.22 -13.72 10.69
CA GLU A 63 0.48 -12.70 11.73
C GLU A 63 -0.14 -13.11 13.07
N PHE A 64 -1.39 -13.58 13.10
CA PHE A 64 -1.98 -14.09 14.34
C PHE A 64 -1.19 -15.27 14.94
N ASN A 65 -0.66 -16.16 14.10
CA ASN A 65 0.20 -17.23 14.58
C ASN A 65 1.52 -16.71 15.13
N ALA A 66 2.14 -15.72 14.46
CA ALA A 66 3.35 -15.06 14.96
C ALA A 66 3.11 -14.35 16.29
N ASP A 67 1.96 -13.67 16.44
CA ASP A 67 1.56 -13.02 17.69
C ASP A 67 1.41 -14.02 18.84
N ARG A 68 0.77 -15.17 18.58
CA ARG A 68 0.66 -16.24 19.60
C ARG A 68 2.01 -16.74 20.06
N VAL A 69 2.97 -16.90 19.16
CA VAL A 69 4.34 -17.27 19.52
C VAL A 69 5.01 -16.14 20.31
N ALA A 70 4.88 -14.90 19.88
CA ALA A 70 5.43 -13.76 20.59
C ALA A 70 4.87 -13.65 22.01
N VAL A 71 3.54 -13.77 22.17
CA VAL A 71 2.87 -13.75 23.48
C VAL A 71 3.35 -14.88 24.39
N SER A 72 3.57 -16.08 23.83
CA SER A 72 4.07 -17.22 24.62
C SER A 72 5.46 -16.99 25.22
N VAL A 73 6.26 -16.11 24.61
CA VAL A 73 7.64 -15.81 25.03
C VAL A 73 7.71 -14.54 25.88
N SER A 74 7.02 -13.47 25.45
CA SER A 74 7.17 -12.13 26.04
C SER A 74 5.97 -11.65 26.87
N GLY A 75 4.85 -12.36 26.79
CA GLY A 75 3.59 -11.96 27.41
C GLY A 75 2.75 -11.02 26.51
N SER A 76 1.43 -10.98 26.77
CA SER A 76 0.47 -10.20 25.99
C SER A 76 0.72 -8.70 26.06
N ASP A 77 1.00 -8.17 27.25
CA ASP A 77 1.23 -6.73 27.44
C ASP A 77 2.43 -6.22 26.63
N SER A 78 3.48 -7.04 26.53
CA SER A 78 4.67 -6.70 25.73
C SER A 78 4.35 -6.58 24.25
N LEU A 79 3.52 -7.48 23.71
CA LEU A 79 3.07 -7.42 22.33
C LEU A 79 2.22 -6.18 22.08
N VAL A 80 1.21 -5.94 22.92
CA VAL A 80 0.31 -4.77 22.80
C VAL A 80 1.10 -3.47 22.85
N HIS A 81 2.04 -3.35 23.78
CA HIS A 81 2.92 -2.18 23.89
C HIS A 81 3.81 -2.00 22.67
N ALA A 82 4.35 -3.08 22.11
CA ALA A 82 5.14 -3.03 20.88
C ALA A 82 4.30 -2.53 19.69
N LEU A 83 3.09 -3.09 19.50
CA LEU A 83 2.17 -2.67 18.46
C LEU A 83 1.75 -1.19 18.60
N HIS A 84 1.51 -0.73 19.82
CA HIS A 84 1.16 0.67 20.08
C HIS A 84 2.30 1.63 19.69
N ARG A 85 3.54 1.24 19.95
CA ARG A 85 4.72 2.07 19.64
C ARG A 85 5.11 2.05 18.17
N LEU A 86 4.62 1.08 17.40
CA LEU A 86 5.04 0.90 16.01
C LEU A 86 4.67 2.09 15.13
N GLY A 87 3.44 2.64 15.26
CA GLY A 87 3.01 3.81 14.50
C GLY A 87 3.89 5.04 14.74
N PRO A 88 4.00 5.52 15.99
CA PRO A 88 4.90 6.62 16.32
C PRO A 88 6.36 6.40 15.92
N ALA A 89 6.85 5.17 16.00
CA ALA A 89 8.22 4.85 15.58
C ALA A 89 8.39 4.93 14.07
N ASP A 90 7.37 4.54 13.29
CA ASP A 90 7.38 4.65 11.83
C ASP A 90 7.33 6.12 11.38
N GLU A 91 6.47 6.94 12.00
CA GLU A 91 6.43 8.39 11.73
C GLU A 91 7.78 9.07 12.00
N ALA A 92 8.38 8.78 13.14
CA ALA A 92 9.71 9.29 13.48
C ALA A 92 10.80 8.79 12.53
N TRP A 93 10.67 7.55 12.04
CA TRP A 93 11.59 7.00 11.05
C TRP A 93 11.47 7.71 9.69
N GLN A 94 10.26 7.95 9.22
CA GLN A 94 10.01 8.68 7.97
C GLN A 94 10.59 10.09 8.03
N GLU A 95 10.40 10.79 9.15
CA GLU A 95 10.99 12.12 9.37
C GLU A 95 12.53 12.06 9.37
N ALA A 96 13.12 11.11 10.06
CA ALA A 96 14.56 10.92 10.11
C ALA A 96 15.16 10.63 8.72
N VAL A 97 14.49 9.78 7.92
CA VAL A 97 14.93 9.46 6.56
C VAL A 97 14.81 10.68 5.65
N SER A 98 13.69 11.42 5.72
CA SER A 98 13.49 12.64 4.93
C SER A 98 14.56 13.69 5.25
N PHE A 99 14.82 13.95 6.51
CA PHE A 99 15.89 14.86 6.94
C PHE A 99 17.25 14.39 6.45
N SER A 100 17.56 13.09 6.59
CA SER A 100 18.83 12.54 6.10
C SER A 100 19.01 12.71 4.59
N ALA A 101 17.92 12.58 3.81
CA ALA A 101 17.96 12.80 2.36
C ALA A 101 18.22 14.25 2.01
N GLU A 102 17.62 15.22 2.72
CA GLU A 102 17.86 16.67 2.54
C GLU A 102 19.29 17.03 2.88
N GLU A 103 19.82 16.50 3.98
CA GLU A 103 21.23 16.71 4.37
C GLU A 103 22.19 16.16 3.31
N LEU A 104 21.90 14.98 2.75
CA LEU A 104 22.71 14.40 1.68
C LEU A 104 22.69 15.25 0.42
N HIS A 105 21.55 15.84 0.04
CA HIS A 105 21.46 16.80 -1.06
C HIS A 105 22.30 18.06 -0.81
N SER A 106 22.47 18.44 0.45
CA SER A 106 23.34 19.54 0.89
C SER A 106 24.81 19.14 1.05
N GLY A 107 25.18 17.90 0.67
CA GLY A 107 26.54 17.39 0.78
C GLY A 107 26.96 16.99 2.20
N ARG A 108 25.99 16.83 3.13
CA ARG A 108 26.22 16.38 4.50
C ARG A 108 25.69 14.96 4.67
N GLU A 109 26.48 14.09 5.28
CA GLU A 109 26.12 12.71 5.54
C GLU A 109 25.67 12.50 6.99
N VAL A 110 24.48 11.90 7.18
CA VAL A 110 23.99 11.49 8.50
C VAL A 110 24.37 10.04 8.74
N LYS A 111 25.24 9.79 9.72
CA LYS A 111 25.77 8.44 10.02
C LYS A 111 24.93 7.67 11.06
N ALA A 112 24.14 8.34 11.87
CA ALA A 112 23.43 7.76 13.01
C ALA A 112 21.91 7.88 12.86
N LEU A 113 21.29 7.17 11.90
CA LEU A 113 19.86 7.23 11.62
C LEU A 113 18.98 6.89 12.83
N PHE A 114 19.36 5.90 13.65
CA PHE A 114 18.58 5.56 14.85
C PHE A 114 18.63 6.67 15.93
N ALA A 115 19.75 7.36 16.07
CA ALA A 115 19.82 8.52 16.94
C ALA A 115 18.94 9.66 16.40
N LEU A 116 18.95 9.87 15.09
CA LEU A 116 18.09 10.84 14.42
C LEU A 116 16.60 10.49 14.59
N GLN A 117 16.23 9.21 14.48
CA GLN A 117 14.85 8.75 14.75
C GLN A 117 14.42 9.09 16.20
N SER A 118 15.31 8.93 17.17
CA SER A 118 15.01 9.27 18.56
C SER A 118 14.77 10.78 18.73
N LEU A 119 15.57 11.61 18.06
CA LEU A 119 15.38 13.07 18.04
C LEU A 119 14.08 13.46 17.30
N ALA A 120 13.77 12.80 16.18
CA ALA A 120 12.51 13.00 15.45
C ALA A 120 11.31 12.68 16.33
N LEU A 121 11.34 11.57 17.10
CA LEU A 121 10.28 11.23 18.03
C LEU A 121 10.08 12.30 19.12
N GLU A 122 11.16 12.87 19.65
CA GLU A 122 11.08 13.99 20.61
C GLU A 122 10.56 15.27 19.95
N HIS A 123 10.87 15.49 18.67
CA HIS A 123 10.36 16.61 17.89
C HIS A 123 8.85 16.47 17.67
N LEU A 124 8.37 15.29 17.27
CA LEU A 124 6.94 14.99 17.11
C LEU A 124 6.16 15.19 18.40
N ARG A 125 6.69 14.78 19.57
CA ARG A 125 6.07 15.05 20.88
C ARG A 125 5.82 16.53 21.12
N ARG A 126 6.74 17.39 20.67
CA ARG A 126 6.61 18.85 20.82
C ARG A 126 5.61 19.44 19.82
N ILE A 127 5.61 18.95 18.57
CA ILE A 127 4.67 19.42 17.54
C ILE A 127 3.23 19.06 17.89
N PHE A 128 3.00 17.84 18.37
CA PHE A 128 1.65 17.37 18.72
C PHE A 128 1.19 17.83 20.10
N ASP A 129 2.09 18.45 20.87
CA ASP A 129 1.86 18.78 22.29
C ASP A 129 1.45 17.56 23.13
N GLU A 130 1.99 16.38 22.75
CA GLU A 130 1.73 15.09 23.39
C GLU A 130 3.01 14.51 23.97
N PRO A 131 3.34 14.75 25.25
CA PRO A 131 4.58 14.27 25.86
C PRO A 131 4.64 12.74 25.98
N ASP A 132 3.50 12.06 25.87
CA ASP A 132 3.38 10.61 25.91
C ASP A 132 3.28 9.95 24.54
N PHE A 133 3.37 10.73 23.46
CA PHE A 133 3.42 10.20 22.09
C PHE A 133 4.54 9.15 21.93
N GLY A 134 4.19 7.96 21.49
CA GLY A 134 5.11 6.83 21.34
C GLY A 134 5.52 6.15 22.65
N LYS A 135 4.92 6.50 23.79
CA LYS A 135 5.05 5.74 25.05
C LYS A 135 3.91 4.75 25.17
N SER A 136 4.17 3.61 25.77
CA SER A 136 3.13 2.63 26.06
C SER A 136 2.14 3.17 27.08
N PRO A 137 0.83 3.10 26.83
CA PRO A 137 -0.16 3.52 27.80
C PRO A 137 -0.10 2.64 29.04
N LYS A 138 -0.25 3.25 30.19
CA LYS A 138 -0.30 2.52 31.47
C LYS A 138 -1.72 2.02 31.67
N ARG A 139 -1.84 0.74 31.98
CA ARG A 139 -3.11 0.14 32.41
C ARG A 139 -3.55 0.75 33.75
N PRO A 140 -4.81 1.23 33.86
CA PRO A 140 -5.35 1.63 35.14
C PRO A 140 -5.37 0.44 36.13
N GLU A 141 -4.98 0.67 37.38
CA GLU A 141 -5.01 -0.37 38.40
C GLU A 141 -6.45 -0.88 38.63
N GLY A 142 -6.63 -2.19 38.54
CA GLY A 142 -7.93 -2.84 38.77
C GLY A 142 -8.86 -2.94 37.55
N ASP A 143 -8.55 -2.33 36.41
CA ASP A 143 -9.39 -2.45 35.23
C ASP A 143 -8.90 -3.60 34.31
N ALA A 144 -9.53 -4.78 34.45
CA ALA A 144 -9.25 -5.94 33.63
C ALA A 144 -9.81 -5.80 32.19
N SER A 145 -10.71 -4.85 31.96
CA SER A 145 -11.33 -4.61 30.65
C SER A 145 -10.61 -3.55 29.82
N PHE A 146 -9.58 -2.91 30.38
CA PHE A 146 -8.81 -1.89 29.66
C PHE A 146 -8.20 -2.43 28.37
N ARG A 147 -8.47 -1.71 27.29
CA ARG A 147 -7.90 -1.98 25.96
C ARG A 147 -7.09 -0.77 25.50
N VAL A 148 -5.93 -1.03 24.91
CA VAL A 148 -5.04 0.01 24.38
C VAL A 148 -5.57 0.50 23.03
N PHE A 149 -6.17 -0.39 22.24
CA PHE A 149 -6.69 -0.05 20.91
C PHE A 149 -8.20 0.13 20.95
N ASP A 150 -8.65 1.39 20.83
CA ASP A 150 -10.07 1.72 20.86
C ASP A 150 -10.82 1.30 19.56
N ALA A 151 -12.13 1.06 19.74
CA ALA A 151 -13.04 0.68 18.65
C ALA A 151 -13.49 1.85 17.76
N GLY A 152 -13.11 3.10 18.10
CA GLY A 152 -13.76 4.32 17.61
C GLY A 152 -13.47 4.74 16.17
N LEU A 153 -12.46 4.20 15.51
CA LEU A 153 -12.10 4.61 14.14
C LEU A 153 -12.73 3.67 13.10
N ALA A 154 -13.48 4.26 12.16
CA ALA A 154 -14.00 3.53 11.01
C ALA A 154 -12.85 2.93 10.20
N GLN A 155 -12.73 1.61 10.23
CA GLN A 155 -11.71 0.88 9.48
C GLN A 155 -12.27 0.37 8.15
N PRO A 156 -11.42 0.29 7.10
CA PRO A 156 -11.84 -0.33 5.85
C PRO A 156 -12.25 -1.80 6.08
N PRO A 157 -13.10 -2.37 5.19
CA PRO A 157 -13.53 -3.76 5.31
C PRO A 157 -12.33 -4.71 5.45
N ARG A 158 -12.40 -5.68 6.35
CA ARG A 158 -11.30 -6.62 6.70
C ARG A 158 -10.65 -7.30 5.49
N MET A 159 -11.42 -7.58 4.43
CA MET A 159 -10.92 -8.22 3.22
C MET A 159 -9.87 -7.40 2.46
N TRP A 160 -9.86 -6.08 2.63
CA TRP A 160 -8.94 -5.17 1.96
C TRP A 160 -7.69 -4.85 2.77
N LEU A 161 -7.68 -5.18 4.06
CA LEU A 161 -6.53 -4.97 4.92
C LEU A 161 -5.43 -5.99 4.60
N THR A 162 -4.20 -5.50 4.50
CA THR A 162 -3.01 -6.36 4.36
C THR A 162 -2.62 -6.98 5.68
N HIS A 163 -2.85 -6.26 6.78
CA HIS A 163 -2.56 -6.66 8.16
C HIS A 163 -3.84 -6.69 8.99
N PRO A 164 -3.95 -7.56 10.02
CA PRO A 164 -5.05 -7.48 10.96
C PRO A 164 -4.98 -6.17 11.76
N PRO A 165 -6.13 -5.56 12.09
CA PRO A 165 -6.16 -4.39 12.96
C PRO A 165 -5.53 -4.70 14.32
N ASN A 166 -4.80 -3.75 14.90
CA ASN A 166 -4.16 -3.93 16.21
C ASN A 166 -5.16 -4.30 17.30
N ARG A 167 -6.39 -3.78 17.21
CA ARG A 167 -7.50 -4.16 18.11
C ARG A 167 -7.82 -5.65 18.07
N ASP A 168 -7.74 -6.29 16.92
CA ASP A 168 -8.02 -7.72 16.77
C ASP A 168 -6.83 -8.59 17.22
N ARG A 169 -5.65 -7.97 17.40
CA ARG A 169 -4.40 -8.58 17.87
C ARG A 169 -4.21 -8.42 19.39
N GLU A 170 -4.91 -7.48 20.04
CA GLU A 170 -5.00 -7.29 21.48
C GLU A 170 -5.91 -8.33 22.14
#